data_94d3f9744b2a486173a86c0b0444d197
#
_entry.id   94d3f9744b2a486173a86c0b0444d197
#
_cell.length_a   1.000
_cell.length_b   1.000
_cell.length_c   1.000
_cell.angle_alpha   90.00
_cell.angle_beta   90.00
_cell.angle_gamma   90.00
#
_symmetry.space_group_name_H-M   'P 1'
#
loop_
_entity.id
_entity.type
_entity.pdbx_description
1 polymer ?
#
loop_
_entity_poly.entity_id
_entity_poly.type
_entity_poly.pdbx_seq_one_letter_code
_entity_poly.pdbx_strand_id
1 'polypeptide(L)'
;MTSSAGSVLHTDFDGEGPGSLSIALVSEHASPLAALGGVDAGGQNVHVACLASALADRGHRVTVHTRRDDPDLPDTVPLRDGVEVHHVPAGPAEPIPKDELLPHMGEFARHLTRVWRARPPDVVHSHFWMSGLASLRAVRRLDLPLLHTYHALGTVKRRHQQLADTSPPQRIGHETDVGLGCDRVVATCRDEVLELSRMGIPADKVSVVPCGVDTELFTPRGPAAKRRTQRYRLLQLGRLVPRKGAAVSVAALTRLPDTELLIVGGPAKDRLDEDPEVRRLRDLARRAGVADRVHFTGGVASHQVPALLRGSDVVLCPADYEPFGIVPLEAMACGRPVVASAVGGHLDTVADPATGRLVPPRDPEALARAVADLLARPEARQACGAAGRRRVLRRYGWNRVAAETEAAYCAVLETRHAVTEVV
;
A
#
# COMPACT_ATOMS: atom_id res chain seq x y z
N MET A 1 -0.34 7.77 -39.86
CA MET A 1 0.81 7.39 -38.99
C MET A 1 0.23 6.65 -37.81
N THR A 2 0.21 5.33 -37.89
CA THR A 2 -0.45 4.42 -36.95
C THR A 2 0.48 4.15 -35.77
N SER A 3 0.09 4.58 -34.58
CA SER A 3 0.76 4.28 -33.33
C SER A 3 0.49 2.82 -32.92
N SER A 4 1.54 2.02 -32.92
CA SER A 4 1.54 0.65 -32.39
C SER A 4 1.47 0.69 -30.87
N ALA A 5 0.30 0.37 -30.31
CA ALA A 5 0.14 0.10 -28.89
C ALA A 5 0.75 -1.28 -28.59
N GLY A 6 1.85 -1.30 -27.83
CA GLY A 6 2.46 -2.53 -27.35
C GLY A 6 1.49 -3.34 -26.50
N SER A 7 1.20 -4.54 -26.95
CA SER A 7 0.40 -5.56 -26.25
C SER A 7 1.11 -5.98 -24.98
N VAL A 8 0.54 -5.66 -23.83
CA VAL A 8 0.93 -6.26 -22.54
C VAL A 8 0.44 -7.71 -22.56
N LEU A 9 1.35 -8.64 -22.62
CA LEU A 9 1.08 -10.08 -22.56
C LEU A 9 0.42 -10.43 -21.22
N HIS A 10 -0.87 -10.76 -21.26
CA HIS A 10 -1.53 -11.53 -20.23
C HIS A 10 -1.21 -13.00 -20.49
N THR A 11 -0.27 -13.55 -19.74
CA THR A 11 -0.04 -14.99 -19.72
C THR A 11 -1.03 -15.63 -18.75
N ASP A 12 -1.96 -16.42 -19.27
CA ASP A 12 -2.70 -17.40 -18.50
C ASP A 12 -1.73 -18.55 -18.17
N PHE A 13 -1.33 -18.67 -16.91
CA PHE A 13 -0.47 -19.73 -16.43
C PHE A 13 -1.30 -20.90 -15.90
N ASP A 14 -1.49 -21.91 -16.75
CA ASP A 14 -1.79 -23.29 -16.34
C ASP A 14 -0.45 -24.07 -16.39
N GLY A 15 0.43 -23.89 -15.40
CA GLY A 15 1.67 -24.63 -15.25
C GLY A 15 1.81 -25.12 -13.81
N GLU A 16 2.30 -26.34 -13.61
CA GLU A 16 2.72 -26.82 -12.30
C GLU A 16 3.66 -25.79 -11.68
N GLY A 17 3.28 -25.23 -10.52
CA GLY A 17 4.06 -24.21 -9.83
C GLY A 17 5.44 -24.72 -9.45
N PRO A 18 6.45 -23.85 -9.33
CA PRO A 18 7.77 -24.27 -8.90
C PRO A 18 7.69 -24.94 -7.54
N GLY A 19 8.61 -25.86 -7.28
CA GLY A 19 8.75 -26.48 -5.95
C GLY A 19 8.82 -25.44 -4.84
N SER A 20 8.61 -25.84 -3.59
CA SER A 20 8.64 -24.95 -2.43
C SER A 20 9.91 -24.09 -2.39
N LEU A 21 9.78 -22.76 -2.46
CA LEU A 21 10.89 -21.81 -2.35
C LEU A 21 11.11 -21.38 -0.89
N SER A 22 12.37 -21.10 -0.56
CA SER A 22 12.78 -20.37 0.65
C SER A 22 12.91 -18.89 0.31
N ILE A 23 11.97 -18.07 0.79
CA ILE A 23 11.85 -16.65 0.44
C ILE A 23 12.28 -15.78 1.61
N ALA A 24 13.20 -14.84 1.39
CA ALA A 24 13.56 -13.82 2.36
C ALA A 24 12.88 -12.49 2.01
N LEU A 25 11.88 -12.07 2.79
CA LEU A 25 11.32 -10.71 2.71
C LEU A 25 12.11 -9.80 3.65
N VAL A 26 12.45 -8.59 3.19
CA VAL A 26 13.19 -7.62 4.00
C VAL A 26 12.37 -6.34 4.15
N SER A 27 12.05 -5.96 5.38
CA SER A 27 11.26 -4.78 5.70
C SER A 27 11.77 -4.16 7.01
N GLU A 28 12.80 -3.30 6.92
CA GLU A 28 13.59 -2.85 8.06
C GLU A 28 12.79 -2.10 9.13
N HIS A 29 11.80 -1.28 8.74
CA HIS A 29 11.02 -0.44 9.68
C HIS A 29 9.54 -0.83 9.78
N ALA A 30 9.04 -1.67 8.89
CA ALA A 30 7.64 -2.03 8.84
C ALA A 30 7.47 -3.52 9.18
N SER A 31 7.57 -3.82 10.49
CA SER A 31 7.40 -5.18 10.99
C SER A 31 6.01 -5.74 10.67
N PRO A 32 5.91 -6.97 10.14
CA PRO A 32 4.61 -7.60 9.90
C PRO A 32 3.85 -7.89 11.20
N LEU A 33 4.53 -7.98 12.34
CA LEU A 33 3.92 -8.18 13.65
C LEU A 33 3.08 -6.98 14.08
N ALA A 34 3.47 -5.75 13.71
CA ALA A 34 2.72 -4.53 14.00
C ALA A 34 1.37 -4.49 13.28
N ALA A 35 1.22 -5.18 12.13
CA ALA A 35 -0.04 -5.24 11.40
C ALA A 35 -1.14 -6.00 12.15
N LEU A 36 -0.77 -6.91 13.05
CA LEU A 36 -1.70 -7.78 13.78
C LEU A 36 -2.34 -7.10 15.01
N GLY A 37 -1.77 -6.02 15.54
CA GLY A 37 -2.21 -5.45 16.80
C GLY A 37 -2.28 -3.93 16.90
N GLY A 38 -1.80 -3.16 15.93
CA GLY A 38 -1.57 -1.72 16.06
C GLY A 38 -2.55 -0.83 15.31
N VAL A 39 -2.95 0.26 15.95
CA VAL A 39 -3.70 1.37 15.34
C VAL A 39 -2.86 2.11 14.28
N ASP A 40 -1.52 1.97 14.34
CA ASP A 40 -0.54 2.65 13.48
C ASP A 40 0.06 1.78 12.38
N ALA A 41 -0.50 0.59 12.10
CA ALA A 41 -0.03 -0.26 11.02
C ALA A 41 -0.14 0.48 9.68
N GLY A 42 1.00 0.86 9.10
CA GLY A 42 1.08 1.47 7.78
C GLY A 42 0.77 0.46 6.66
N GLY A 43 0.45 0.94 5.47
CA GLY A 43 0.16 0.06 4.32
C GLY A 43 1.26 -0.96 4.01
N GLN A 44 2.54 -0.64 4.28
CA GLN A 44 3.65 -1.57 4.08
C GLN A 44 3.64 -2.73 5.08
N ASN A 45 3.35 -2.47 6.38
CA ASN A 45 3.25 -3.53 7.39
C ASN A 45 2.19 -4.57 6.99
N VAL A 46 1.01 -4.08 6.61
CA VAL A 46 -0.10 -4.94 6.13
C VAL A 46 0.31 -5.69 4.87
N HIS A 47 0.92 -5.00 3.90
CA HIS A 47 1.36 -5.63 2.65
C HIS A 47 2.34 -6.77 2.89
N VAL A 48 3.39 -6.54 3.69
CA VAL A 48 4.42 -7.57 3.97
C VAL A 48 3.82 -8.75 4.74
N ALA A 49 2.97 -8.49 5.76
CA ALA A 49 2.33 -9.55 6.53
C ALA A 49 1.41 -10.43 5.66
N CYS A 50 0.57 -9.80 4.85
CA CYS A 50 -0.39 -10.51 4.00
C CYS A 50 0.31 -11.22 2.82
N LEU A 51 1.32 -10.60 2.20
CA LEU A 51 2.10 -11.24 1.14
C LEU A 51 2.85 -12.47 1.68
N ALA A 52 3.53 -12.33 2.82
CA ALA A 52 4.22 -13.45 3.47
C ALA A 52 3.27 -14.62 3.74
N SER A 53 2.09 -14.31 4.31
CA SER A 53 1.07 -15.31 4.60
C SER A 53 0.54 -15.99 3.32
N ALA A 54 0.25 -15.21 2.28
CA ALA A 54 -0.28 -15.75 1.03
C ALA A 54 0.77 -16.57 0.24
N LEU A 55 2.06 -16.25 0.35
CA LEU A 55 3.14 -17.06 -0.21
C LEU A 55 3.29 -18.39 0.57
N ALA A 56 3.15 -18.37 1.90
CA ALA A 56 3.13 -19.58 2.72
C ALA A 56 1.94 -20.49 2.39
N ASP A 57 0.74 -19.91 2.15
CA ASP A 57 -0.45 -20.66 1.69
C ASP A 57 -0.22 -21.35 0.33
N ARG A 58 0.74 -20.89 -0.47
CA ARG A 58 1.19 -21.49 -1.72
C ARG A 58 2.30 -22.53 -1.55
N GLY A 59 2.68 -22.85 -0.31
CA GLY A 59 3.65 -23.88 0.03
C GLY A 59 5.10 -23.39 0.15
N HIS A 60 5.35 -22.09 0.10
CA HIS A 60 6.70 -21.53 0.29
C HIS A 60 7.05 -21.37 1.78
N ARG A 61 8.34 -21.36 2.09
CA ARG A 61 8.86 -20.97 3.42
C ARG A 61 9.30 -19.51 3.37
N VAL A 62 8.71 -18.68 4.21
CA VAL A 62 8.94 -17.25 4.21
C VAL A 62 9.60 -16.80 5.50
N THR A 63 10.73 -16.11 5.40
CA THR A 63 11.39 -15.44 6.52
C THR A 63 11.32 -13.93 6.30
N VAL A 64 10.73 -13.18 7.24
CA VAL A 64 10.68 -11.72 7.18
C VAL A 64 11.75 -11.14 8.08
N HIS A 65 12.71 -10.41 7.51
CA HIS A 65 13.75 -9.72 8.27
C HIS A 65 13.34 -8.27 8.56
N THR A 66 13.22 -7.92 9.83
CA THR A 66 12.89 -6.58 10.32
C THR A 66 13.88 -6.13 11.39
N ARG A 67 14.06 -4.84 11.61
CA ARG A 67 14.97 -4.34 12.63
C ARG A 67 14.43 -4.64 14.02
N ARG A 68 15.31 -5.02 14.94
CA ARG A 68 15.01 -5.10 16.36
C ARG A 68 14.83 -3.68 16.91
N ASP A 69 13.68 -3.36 17.44
CA ASP A 69 13.30 -2.06 18.00
C ASP A 69 12.92 -2.10 19.48
N ASP A 70 13.09 -3.27 20.11
CA ASP A 70 12.90 -3.50 21.53
C ASP A 70 13.91 -4.58 21.98
N PRO A 71 14.67 -4.37 23.07
CA PRO A 71 15.67 -5.33 23.57
C PRO A 71 15.07 -6.66 24.02
N ASP A 72 13.81 -6.67 24.45
CA ASP A 72 13.12 -7.85 24.95
C ASP A 72 12.55 -8.74 23.83
N LEU A 73 12.60 -8.28 22.57
CA LEU A 73 12.15 -9.10 21.44
C LEU A 73 13.08 -10.31 21.23
N PRO A 74 12.54 -11.53 21.07
CA PRO A 74 13.32 -12.69 20.70
C PRO A 74 13.92 -12.56 19.29
N ASP A 75 14.98 -13.30 18.98
CA ASP A 75 15.64 -13.27 17.67
C ASP A 75 14.68 -13.67 16.54
N THR A 76 13.78 -14.61 16.81
CA THR A 76 12.82 -15.13 15.85
C THR A 76 11.44 -15.31 16.51
N VAL A 77 10.39 -14.91 15.78
CA VAL A 77 8.99 -15.08 16.19
C VAL A 77 8.23 -15.75 15.04
N PRO A 78 7.49 -16.83 15.28
CA PRO A 78 6.56 -17.34 14.27
C PRO A 78 5.40 -16.36 14.08
N LEU A 79 5.11 -16.00 12.84
CA LEU A 79 3.93 -15.20 12.50
C LEU A 79 2.72 -16.12 12.30
N ARG A 80 2.94 -17.21 11.59
CA ARG A 80 2.03 -18.32 11.32
C ARG A 80 2.82 -19.51 10.74
N ASP A 81 2.16 -20.63 10.49
CA ASP A 81 2.79 -21.77 9.82
C ASP A 81 3.40 -21.34 8.48
N GLY A 82 4.65 -21.68 8.26
CA GLY A 82 5.42 -21.33 7.07
C GLY A 82 5.98 -19.90 7.03
N VAL A 83 5.72 -19.06 8.07
CA VAL A 83 6.23 -17.67 8.13
C VAL A 83 6.90 -17.38 9.46
N GLU A 84 8.17 -16.99 9.42
CA GLU A 84 8.95 -16.54 10.59
C GLU A 84 9.37 -15.07 10.42
N VAL A 85 9.43 -14.34 11.53
CA VAL A 85 9.95 -12.98 11.60
C VAL A 85 11.27 -12.99 12.36
N HIS A 86 12.34 -12.53 11.71
CA HIS A 86 13.67 -12.40 12.29
C HIS A 86 13.95 -10.95 12.67
N HIS A 87 14.26 -10.69 13.94
CA HIS A 87 14.64 -9.39 14.45
C HIS A 87 16.15 -9.16 14.26
N VAL A 88 16.49 -8.29 13.31
CA VAL A 88 17.87 -7.98 12.95
C VAL A 88 18.44 -6.92 13.88
N PRO A 89 19.54 -7.20 14.62
CA PRO A 89 20.22 -6.19 15.41
C PRO A 89 20.97 -5.21 14.48
N ALA A 90 20.47 -3.99 14.42
CA ALA A 90 21.04 -2.90 13.63
C ALA A 90 20.75 -1.56 14.32
N GLY A 91 21.78 -0.95 14.90
CA GLY A 91 21.68 0.18 15.82
C GLY A 91 21.06 -0.21 17.17
N PRO A 92 20.68 0.77 18.00
CA PRO A 92 20.08 0.53 19.30
C PRO A 92 18.73 -0.20 19.18
N ALA A 93 18.42 -1.07 20.15
CA ALA A 93 17.16 -1.82 20.19
C ALA A 93 16.05 -0.95 20.82
N GLU A 94 15.68 0.12 20.14
CA GLU A 94 14.62 1.07 20.52
C GLU A 94 13.91 1.61 19.28
N PRO A 95 12.70 2.16 19.39
CA PRO A 95 12.03 2.83 18.27
C PRO A 95 12.85 4.02 17.76
N ILE A 96 13.19 4.02 16.48
CA ILE A 96 13.91 5.09 15.79
C ILE A 96 13.00 5.65 14.68
N PRO A 97 12.88 6.99 14.53
CA PRO A 97 12.16 7.57 13.42
C PRO A 97 12.68 7.04 12.08
N LYS A 98 11.78 6.69 11.18
CA LYS A 98 12.14 6.06 9.90
C LYS A 98 13.23 6.81 9.12
N ASP A 99 13.16 8.14 9.07
CA ASP A 99 14.12 8.96 8.29
C ASP A 99 15.53 9.01 8.94
N GLU A 100 15.69 8.45 10.16
CA GLU A 100 16.96 8.35 10.91
C GLU A 100 17.58 6.94 10.85
N LEU A 101 16.95 5.98 10.17
CA LEU A 101 17.44 4.59 10.12
C LEU A 101 18.60 4.35 9.14
N LEU A 102 18.85 5.26 8.21
CA LEU A 102 19.88 5.08 7.17
C LEU A 102 21.27 4.73 7.72
N PRO A 103 21.80 5.33 8.81
CA PRO A 103 23.10 4.98 9.37
C PRO A 103 23.24 3.51 9.79
N HIS A 104 22.16 2.87 10.17
CA HIS A 104 22.13 1.48 10.65
C HIS A 104 22.03 0.42 9.54
N MET A 105 21.82 0.84 8.28
CA MET A 105 21.65 -0.08 7.16
C MET A 105 22.93 -0.85 6.81
N GLY A 106 24.09 -0.35 7.20
CA GLY A 106 25.36 -1.08 7.10
C GLY A 106 25.43 -2.30 8.04
N GLU A 107 24.95 -2.17 9.27
CA GLU A 107 24.86 -3.28 10.24
C GLU A 107 23.79 -4.28 9.81
N PHE A 108 22.64 -3.77 9.38
CA PHE A 108 21.56 -4.60 8.84
C PHE A 108 22.06 -5.49 7.70
N ALA A 109 22.78 -4.91 6.71
CA ALA A 109 23.35 -5.64 5.60
C ALA A 109 24.39 -6.70 6.02
N ARG A 110 25.25 -6.40 7.02
CA ARG A 110 26.21 -7.38 7.56
C ARG A 110 25.52 -8.56 8.23
N HIS A 111 24.44 -8.30 8.98
CA HIS A 111 23.64 -9.36 9.60
C HIS A 111 22.99 -10.24 8.54
N LEU A 112 22.32 -9.68 7.53
CA LEU A 112 21.74 -10.42 6.41
C LEU A 112 22.79 -11.29 5.71
N THR A 113 23.97 -10.72 5.40
CA THR A 113 25.07 -11.47 4.76
C THR A 113 25.49 -12.69 5.59
N ARG A 114 25.56 -12.55 6.92
CA ARG A 114 25.96 -13.65 7.83
C ARG A 114 24.89 -14.76 7.86
N VAL A 115 23.62 -14.38 7.98
CA VAL A 115 22.49 -15.33 8.05
C VAL A 115 22.33 -16.08 6.74
N TRP A 116 22.33 -15.36 5.62
CA TRP A 116 22.15 -15.95 4.30
C TRP A 116 23.35 -16.74 3.82
N ARG A 117 24.57 -16.46 4.31
CA ARG A 117 25.73 -17.33 4.04
C ARG A 117 25.56 -18.70 4.69
N ALA A 118 24.97 -18.74 5.89
CA ALA A 118 24.73 -20.00 6.62
C ALA A 118 23.50 -20.76 6.07
N ARG A 119 22.47 -20.03 5.65
CA ARG A 119 21.23 -20.59 5.11
C ARG A 119 20.71 -19.67 3.98
N PRO A 120 21.18 -19.88 2.76
CA PRO A 120 20.79 -19.04 1.62
C PRO A 120 19.30 -19.19 1.30
N PRO A 121 18.55 -18.10 1.10
CA PRO A 121 17.23 -18.17 0.49
C PRO A 121 17.36 -18.38 -1.04
N ASP A 122 16.32 -18.94 -1.64
CA ASP A 122 16.24 -19.06 -3.11
C ASP A 122 16.03 -17.68 -3.75
N VAL A 123 15.32 -16.77 -3.06
CA VAL A 123 15.04 -15.41 -3.52
C VAL A 123 14.94 -14.43 -2.37
N VAL A 124 15.42 -13.21 -2.59
CA VAL A 124 15.28 -12.07 -1.68
C VAL A 124 14.32 -11.05 -2.30
N HIS A 125 13.32 -10.60 -1.51
CA HIS A 125 12.43 -9.52 -1.91
C HIS A 125 12.44 -8.41 -0.85
N SER A 126 13.00 -7.27 -1.20
CA SER A 126 13.12 -6.14 -0.30
C SER A 126 11.99 -5.12 -0.49
N HIS A 127 11.50 -4.57 0.61
CA HIS A 127 10.39 -3.63 0.66
C HIS A 127 10.85 -2.30 1.25
N PHE A 128 10.73 -1.23 0.49
CA PHE A 128 11.23 0.11 0.78
C PHE A 128 12.74 0.29 0.53
N TRP A 129 13.14 1.50 0.19
CA TRP A 129 14.48 1.81 -0.33
C TRP A 129 15.64 1.45 0.61
N MET A 130 15.48 1.59 1.95
CA MET A 130 16.53 1.23 2.91
C MET A 130 16.71 -0.28 3.01
N SER A 131 15.62 -1.05 3.03
CA SER A 131 15.69 -2.50 2.88
C SER A 131 16.35 -2.90 1.56
N GLY A 132 16.00 -2.20 0.47
CA GLY A 132 16.64 -2.39 -0.84
C GLY A 132 18.15 -2.17 -0.78
N LEU A 133 18.59 -1.08 -0.18
CA LEU A 133 20.01 -0.74 -0.03
C LEU A 133 20.79 -1.79 0.79
N ALA A 134 20.21 -2.23 1.91
CA ALA A 134 20.82 -3.25 2.77
C ALA A 134 20.86 -4.61 2.07
N SER A 135 19.77 -5.01 1.43
CA SER A 135 19.68 -6.27 0.68
C SER A 135 20.65 -6.30 -0.49
N LEU A 136 20.72 -5.23 -1.29
CA LEU A 136 21.63 -5.14 -2.43
C LEU A 136 23.10 -5.33 -2.02
N ARG A 137 23.50 -4.77 -0.87
CA ARG A 137 24.84 -4.97 -0.31
C ARG A 137 25.10 -6.40 0.12
N ALA A 138 24.09 -7.10 0.64
CA ALA A 138 24.19 -8.48 1.09
C ALA A 138 24.21 -9.46 -0.08
N VAL A 139 23.28 -9.33 -1.04
CA VAL A 139 23.14 -10.28 -2.17
C VAL A 139 24.34 -10.23 -3.12
N ARG A 140 24.93 -9.05 -3.36
CA ARG A 140 26.15 -8.90 -4.19
C ARG A 140 27.35 -9.71 -3.66
N ARG A 141 27.39 -10.00 -2.36
CA ARG A 141 28.45 -10.82 -1.72
C ARG A 141 28.18 -12.32 -1.77
N LEU A 142 26.95 -12.71 -2.07
CA LEU A 142 26.47 -14.08 -1.98
C LEU A 142 25.90 -14.59 -3.30
N ASP A 143 25.84 -13.71 -4.31
CA ASP A 143 25.22 -13.95 -5.62
C ASP A 143 23.76 -14.46 -5.53
N LEU A 144 22.96 -13.85 -4.65
CA LEU A 144 21.56 -14.19 -4.47
C LEU A 144 20.64 -13.33 -5.36
N PRO A 145 19.51 -13.87 -5.86
CA PRO A 145 18.51 -13.11 -6.61
C PRO A 145 17.84 -12.06 -5.72
N LEU A 146 17.67 -10.84 -6.23
CA LEU A 146 17.03 -9.72 -5.52
C LEU A 146 15.89 -9.11 -6.32
N LEU A 147 14.68 -9.17 -5.76
CA LEU A 147 13.57 -8.34 -6.21
C LEU A 147 13.34 -7.18 -5.23
N HIS A 148 12.74 -6.09 -5.71
CA HIS A 148 12.51 -4.90 -4.90
C HIS A 148 11.15 -4.24 -5.15
N THR A 149 10.44 -3.86 -4.08
CA THR A 149 9.22 -3.04 -4.11
C THR A 149 9.45 -1.75 -3.31
N TYR A 150 9.27 -0.58 -3.95
CA TYR A 150 9.55 0.71 -3.31
C TYR A 150 8.48 1.15 -2.30
N HIS A 151 7.20 0.82 -2.49
CA HIS A 151 6.04 1.31 -1.75
C HIS A 151 5.82 2.82 -1.81
N ALA A 152 6.87 3.61 -1.94
CA ALA A 152 6.81 5.06 -2.12
C ALA A 152 8.15 5.57 -2.65
N LEU A 153 8.14 6.29 -3.76
CA LEU A 153 9.33 6.87 -4.38
C LEU A 153 9.66 8.25 -3.81
N GLY A 154 10.94 8.50 -3.57
CA GLY A 154 11.47 9.79 -3.10
C GLY A 154 11.24 10.92 -4.08
N THR A 155 11.37 10.66 -5.40
CA THR A 155 11.06 11.62 -6.46
C THR A 155 9.65 12.17 -6.36
N VAL A 156 8.68 11.27 -6.14
CA VAL A 156 7.27 11.61 -5.99
C VAL A 156 7.01 12.32 -4.66
N LYS A 157 7.58 11.81 -3.55
CA LYS A 157 7.46 12.45 -2.24
C LYS A 157 7.97 13.89 -2.28
N ARG A 158 9.14 14.12 -2.87
CA ARG A 158 9.74 15.45 -3.02
C ARG A 158 8.89 16.39 -3.86
N ARG A 159 8.32 15.89 -4.98
CA ARG A 159 7.43 16.69 -5.86
C ARG A 159 6.19 17.18 -5.13
N HIS A 160 5.58 16.34 -4.29
CA HIS A 160 4.32 16.66 -3.61
C HIS A 160 4.48 17.31 -2.24
N GLN A 161 5.57 17.06 -1.52
CA GLN A 161 5.81 17.59 -0.18
C GLN A 161 6.79 18.77 -0.14
N GLN A 162 7.63 18.93 -1.18
CA GLN A 162 8.59 20.03 -1.29
C GLN A 162 9.42 20.22 0.00
N LEU A 163 9.34 21.40 0.62
CA LEU A 163 10.05 21.71 1.88
C LEU A 163 9.60 20.90 3.09
N ALA A 164 8.44 20.26 3.04
CA ALA A 164 7.97 19.35 4.09
C ALA A 164 8.50 17.92 3.94
N ASP A 165 9.30 17.62 2.91
CA ASP A 165 9.95 16.32 2.75
C ASP A 165 11.16 16.21 3.69
N THR A 166 11.02 15.38 4.72
CA THR A 166 12.05 15.07 5.74
C THR A 166 13.03 13.98 5.31
N SER A 167 12.88 13.43 4.10
CA SER A 167 13.73 12.33 3.62
C SER A 167 15.19 12.79 3.47
N PRO A 168 16.17 11.90 3.76
CA PRO A 168 17.58 12.21 3.52
C PRO A 168 17.82 12.62 2.07
N PRO A 169 18.70 13.61 1.81
CA PRO A 169 18.97 14.10 0.44
C PRO A 169 19.44 13.00 -0.51
N GLN A 170 20.15 11.99 -0.01
CA GLN A 170 20.68 10.85 -0.75
C GLN A 170 19.62 9.83 -1.20
N ARG A 171 18.38 9.91 -0.69
CA ARG A 171 17.33 8.92 -0.91
C ARG A 171 17.12 8.60 -2.38
N ILE A 172 16.98 9.61 -3.25
CA ILE A 172 16.71 9.40 -4.68
C ILE A 172 17.87 8.66 -5.36
N GLY A 173 19.11 9.02 -5.04
CA GLY A 173 20.29 8.31 -5.55
C GLY A 173 20.30 6.84 -5.12
N HIS A 174 20.04 6.57 -3.84
CA HIS A 174 19.96 5.20 -3.33
C HIS A 174 18.80 4.40 -3.94
N GLU A 175 17.64 5.02 -4.16
CA GLU A 175 16.53 4.38 -4.86
C GLU A 175 16.93 4.00 -6.29
N THR A 176 17.64 4.89 -7.01
CA THR A 176 18.16 4.60 -8.35
C THR A 176 19.17 3.46 -8.32
N ASP A 177 20.13 3.48 -7.38
CA ASP A 177 21.14 2.42 -7.22
C ASP A 177 20.49 1.04 -6.95
N VAL A 178 19.42 1.01 -6.15
CA VAL A 178 18.67 -0.22 -5.85
C VAL A 178 17.96 -0.72 -7.10
N GLY A 179 17.24 0.15 -7.82
CA GLY A 179 16.49 -0.24 -9.01
C GLY A 179 17.38 -0.73 -10.16
N LEU A 180 18.54 -0.10 -10.34
CA LEU A 180 19.52 -0.54 -11.34
C LEU A 180 20.24 -1.83 -10.91
N GLY A 181 20.46 -2.01 -9.61
CA GLY A 181 21.27 -3.09 -9.06
C GLY A 181 20.52 -4.36 -8.67
N CYS A 182 19.20 -4.34 -8.52
CA CYS A 182 18.38 -5.53 -8.30
C CYS A 182 18.11 -6.26 -9.62
N ASP A 183 17.72 -7.53 -9.56
CA ASP A 183 17.37 -8.31 -10.76
C ASP A 183 16.01 -7.84 -11.32
N ARG A 184 15.05 -7.47 -10.45
CA ARG A 184 13.72 -7.02 -10.87
C ARG A 184 13.10 -6.06 -9.86
N VAL A 185 12.42 -5.03 -10.35
CA VAL A 185 11.54 -4.15 -9.57
C VAL A 185 10.11 -4.65 -9.70
N VAL A 186 9.43 -4.83 -8.57
CA VAL A 186 8.01 -5.13 -8.52
C VAL A 186 7.26 -3.83 -8.22
N ALA A 187 6.79 -3.16 -9.26
CA ALA A 187 6.00 -1.94 -9.17
C ALA A 187 4.55 -2.26 -8.80
N THR A 188 3.91 -1.41 -8.02
CA THR A 188 2.55 -1.64 -7.53
C THR A 188 1.46 -1.11 -8.47
N CYS A 189 1.80 -0.22 -9.40
CA CYS A 189 0.89 0.37 -10.37
C CYS A 189 1.65 0.89 -11.61
N ARG A 190 0.90 1.22 -12.67
CA ARG A 190 1.48 1.73 -13.92
C ARG A 190 2.09 3.12 -13.79
N ASP A 191 1.56 3.95 -12.90
CA ASP A 191 2.16 5.27 -12.62
C ASP A 191 3.56 5.13 -12.02
N GLU A 192 3.77 4.14 -11.14
CA GLU A 192 5.09 3.83 -10.60
C GLU A 192 6.07 3.39 -11.70
N VAL A 193 5.63 2.62 -12.72
CA VAL A 193 6.48 2.25 -13.87
C VAL A 193 6.97 3.48 -14.62
N LEU A 194 6.11 4.49 -14.82
CA LEU A 194 6.49 5.74 -15.46
C LEU A 194 7.52 6.52 -14.61
N GLU A 195 7.36 6.55 -13.30
CA GLU A 195 8.33 7.19 -12.40
C GLU A 195 9.68 6.46 -12.40
N LEU A 196 9.67 5.12 -12.39
CA LEU A 196 10.88 4.30 -12.48
C LEU A 196 11.61 4.53 -13.80
N SER A 197 10.89 4.63 -14.92
CA SER A 197 11.47 4.94 -16.23
C SER A 197 12.15 6.33 -16.23
N ARG A 198 11.55 7.34 -15.57
CA ARG A 198 12.16 8.67 -15.40
C ARG A 198 13.42 8.64 -14.53
N MET A 199 13.54 7.67 -13.64
CA MET A 199 14.76 7.42 -12.85
C MET A 199 15.82 6.64 -13.63
N GLY A 200 15.57 6.25 -14.87
CA GLY A 200 16.49 5.49 -15.72
C GLY A 200 16.46 3.97 -15.48
N ILE A 201 15.47 3.45 -14.78
CA ILE A 201 15.32 2.00 -14.56
C ILE A 201 14.69 1.39 -15.82
N PRO A 202 15.35 0.39 -16.44
CA PRO A 202 14.86 -0.24 -17.68
C PRO A 202 13.50 -0.91 -17.49
N ALA A 203 12.61 -0.77 -18.47
CA ALA A 203 11.25 -1.28 -18.40
C ALA A 203 11.19 -2.82 -18.33
N ASP A 204 12.14 -3.51 -18.94
CA ASP A 204 12.27 -4.96 -18.90
C ASP A 204 12.65 -5.51 -17.51
N LYS A 205 13.18 -4.65 -16.64
CA LYS A 205 13.44 -4.96 -15.22
C LYS A 205 12.21 -4.73 -14.32
N VAL A 206 11.08 -4.26 -14.85
CA VAL A 206 9.91 -3.91 -14.03
C VAL A 206 8.75 -4.85 -14.31
N SER A 207 8.26 -5.50 -13.26
CA SER A 207 6.97 -6.22 -13.26
C SER A 207 5.93 -5.43 -12.48
N VAL A 208 4.67 -5.45 -12.91
CA VAL A 208 3.58 -4.78 -12.18
C VAL A 208 2.78 -5.82 -11.42
N VAL A 209 2.88 -5.80 -10.09
CA VAL A 209 2.06 -6.62 -9.19
C VAL A 209 1.37 -5.70 -8.20
N PRO A 210 0.04 -5.59 -8.22
CA PRO A 210 -0.69 -4.67 -7.35
C PRO A 210 -0.62 -5.12 -5.88
N CYS A 211 -0.89 -4.20 -4.95
CA CYS A 211 -1.15 -4.62 -3.58
C CYS A 211 -2.48 -5.38 -3.48
N GLY A 212 -2.57 -6.26 -2.49
CA GLY A 212 -3.76 -7.03 -2.20
C GLY A 212 -4.70 -6.37 -1.19
N VAL A 213 -5.88 -6.94 -1.09
CA VAL A 213 -6.84 -6.68 -0.02
C VAL A 213 -7.39 -8.00 0.50
N ASP A 214 -7.62 -8.06 1.82
CA ASP A 214 -8.27 -9.20 2.45
C ASP A 214 -9.76 -9.21 2.09
N THR A 215 -10.14 -10.11 1.19
CA THR A 215 -11.52 -10.23 0.67
C THR A 215 -12.46 -11.00 1.58
N GLU A 216 -11.95 -11.62 2.65
CA GLU A 216 -12.74 -12.28 3.69
C GLU A 216 -13.09 -11.30 4.80
N LEU A 217 -12.15 -10.47 5.23
CA LEU A 217 -12.38 -9.38 6.17
C LEU A 217 -13.26 -8.29 5.53
N PHE A 218 -12.88 -7.83 4.35
CA PHE A 218 -13.60 -6.79 3.61
C PHE A 218 -14.64 -7.43 2.67
N THR A 219 -15.88 -7.53 3.17
CA THR A 219 -17.00 -8.14 2.45
C THR A 219 -18.25 -7.25 2.54
N PRO A 220 -19.14 -7.30 1.53
CA PRO A 220 -20.43 -6.59 1.58
C PRO A 220 -21.36 -7.10 2.69
N ARG A 221 -21.11 -8.31 3.19
CA ARG A 221 -21.93 -8.96 4.22
C ARG A 221 -21.40 -8.65 5.62
N GLY A 222 -22.30 -8.49 6.58
CA GLY A 222 -21.96 -8.27 7.98
C GLY A 222 -22.52 -6.96 8.54
N PRO A 223 -22.19 -6.62 9.81
CA PRO A 223 -22.69 -5.41 10.46
C PRO A 223 -22.29 -4.15 9.71
N ALA A 224 -23.20 -3.17 9.66
CA ALA A 224 -22.93 -1.83 9.14
C ALA A 224 -23.03 -0.80 10.27
N ALA A 225 -22.12 0.14 10.32
CA ALA A 225 -22.12 1.21 11.31
C ALA A 225 -23.37 2.06 11.14
N LYS A 226 -24.09 2.30 12.24
CA LYS A 226 -25.32 3.11 12.24
C LYS A 226 -25.01 4.54 11.81
N ARG A 227 -25.88 5.11 10.98
CA ARG A 227 -25.87 6.53 10.60
C ARG A 227 -26.33 7.39 11.77
N ARG A 228 -25.96 8.65 11.78
CA ARG A 228 -26.42 9.61 12.78
C ARG A 228 -27.80 10.18 12.37
N THR A 229 -27.80 11.32 11.71
CA THR A 229 -29.06 12.04 11.40
C THR A 229 -29.27 12.26 9.91
N GLN A 230 -28.20 12.19 9.11
CA GLN A 230 -28.27 12.52 7.70
C GLN A 230 -28.72 11.34 6.84
N ARG A 231 -29.33 11.64 5.70
CA ARG A 231 -29.82 10.66 4.72
C ARG A 231 -28.66 9.85 4.11
N TYR A 232 -27.54 10.52 3.82
CA TYR A 232 -26.37 9.91 3.19
C TYR A 232 -25.12 10.07 4.07
N ARG A 233 -24.22 9.08 3.96
CA ARG A 233 -22.90 9.12 4.61
C ARG A 233 -21.80 8.93 3.58
N LEU A 234 -20.88 9.89 3.56
CA LEU A 234 -19.57 9.75 2.94
C LEU A 234 -18.56 9.29 3.98
N LEU A 235 -17.60 8.49 3.55
CA LEU A 235 -16.52 8.04 4.42
C LEU A 235 -15.18 8.34 3.76
N GLN A 236 -14.26 8.93 4.51
CA GLN A 236 -12.86 9.05 4.15
C GLN A 236 -12.02 8.35 5.20
N LEU A 237 -11.18 7.39 4.77
CA LEU A 237 -10.34 6.57 5.64
C LEU A 237 -8.86 6.84 5.35
N GLY A 238 -8.04 6.96 6.41
CA GLY A 238 -6.60 7.02 6.31
C GLY A 238 -5.95 7.98 7.29
N ARG A 239 -4.62 8.10 7.21
CA ARG A 239 -3.87 9.03 8.05
C ARG A 239 -4.34 10.47 7.82
N LEU A 240 -4.50 11.23 8.89
CA LEU A 240 -4.83 12.66 8.81
C LEU A 240 -3.57 13.47 8.51
N VAL A 241 -3.26 13.57 7.24
CA VAL A 241 -2.17 14.40 6.71
C VAL A 241 -2.69 15.19 5.50
N PRO A 242 -2.21 16.41 5.24
CA PRO A 242 -2.76 17.29 4.20
C PRO A 242 -2.88 16.62 2.83
N ARG A 243 -1.88 15.85 2.41
CA ARG A 243 -1.87 15.17 1.11
C ARG A 243 -3.01 14.15 0.89
N LYS A 244 -3.66 13.67 1.96
CA LYS A 244 -4.83 12.77 1.88
C LYS A 244 -6.13 13.50 1.57
N GLY A 245 -6.11 14.84 1.50
CA GLY A 245 -7.16 15.66 0.93
C GLY A 245 -8.43 15.77 1.77
N ALA A 246 -8.39 15.57 3.12
CA ALA A 246 -9.57 15.70 3.96
C ALA A 246 -10.22 17.10 3.86
N ALA A 247 -9.43 18.15 3.62
CA ALA A 247 -9.92 19.49 3.36
C ALA A 247 -10.79 19.58 2.10
N VAL A 248 -10.46 18.80 1.06
CA VAL A 248 -11.24 18.74 -0.19
C VAL A 248 -12.61 18.10 0.07
N SER A 249 -12.64 17.03 0.88
CA SER A 249 -13.92 16.40 1.29
C SER A 249 -14.80 17.32 2.12
N VAL A 250 -14.22 18.06 3.08
CA VAL A 250 -14.96 19.05 3.89
C VAL A 250 -15.52 20.16 3.01
N ALA A 251 -14.72 20.70 2.06
CA ALA A 251 -15.17 21.73 1.15
C ALA A 251 -16.28 21.21 0.19
N ALA A 252 -16.17 19.99 -0.31
CA ALA A 252 -17.19 19.37 -1.17
C ALA A 252 -18.55 19.21 -0.46
N LEU A 253 -18.54 19.00 0.87
CA LEU A 253 -19.76 18.80 1.66
C LEU A 253 -20.71 20.02 1.66
N THR A 254 -20.21 21.23 1.39
CA THR A 254 -21.03 22.46 1.24
C THR A 254 -22.06 22.35 0.10
N ARG A 255 -21.77 21.53 -0.91
CA ARG A 255 -22.63 21.32 -2.09
C ARG A 255 -23.47 20.03 -1.99
N LEU A 256 -23.42 19.33 -0.88
CA LEU A 256 -24.09 18.06 -0.66
C LEU A 256 -25.03 18.16 0.55
N PRO A 257 -26.27 18.63 0.35
CA PRO A 257 -27.26 18.65 1.42
C PRO A 257 -27.58 17.23 1.88
N ASP A 258 -28.15 17.07 3.05
CA ASP A 258 -28.57 15.80 3.67
C ASP A 258 -27.47 14.72 3.74
N THR A 259 -26.19 15.17 3.77
CA THR A 259 -25.02 14.31 3.72
C THR A 259 -24.08 14.59 4.89
N GLU A 260 -23.67 13.54 5.62
CA GLU A 260 -22.59 13.62 6.61
C GLU A 260 -21.28 13.07 6.05
N LEU A 261 -20.17 13.57 6.56
CA LEU A 261 -18.83 13.11 6.28
C LEU A 261 -18.22 12.48 7.53
N LEU A 262 -17.89 11.20 7.45
CA LEU A 262 -17.15 10.48 8.48
C LEU A 262 -15.68 10.40 8.09
N ILE A 263 -14.80 11.02 8.86
CA ILE A 263 -13.35 10.98 8.70
C ILE A 263 -12.79 9.98 9.71
N VAL A 264 -12.17 8.91 9.21
CA VAL A 264 -11.67 7.77 9.98
C VAL A 264 -10.14 7.74 9.91
N GLY A 265 -9.50 7.76 11.07
CA GLY A 265 -8.03 7.74 11.20
C GLY A 265 -7.50 8.95 11.97
N GLY A 266 -6.18 9.04 12.06
CA GLY A 266 -5.50 10.03 12.90
C GLY A 266 -5.19 9.47 14.29
N PRO A 267 -5.00 10.34 15.32
CA PRO A 267 -4.69 9.92 16.68
C PRO A 267 -5.86 9.14 17.30
N ALA A 268 -5.63 8.59 18.49
CA ALA A 268 -6.69 7.97 19.28
C ALA A 268 -7.82 8.99 19.56
N LYS A 269 -9.03 8.49 19.75
CA LYS A 269 -10.26 9.33 19.84
C LYS A 269 -10.19 10.39 20.93
N ASP A 270 -9.59 10.08 22.06
CA ASP A 270 -9.39 10.97 23.23
C ASP A 270 -8.33 12.06 22.97
N ARG A 271 -7.48 11.90 21.96
CA ARG A 271 -6.43 12.83 21.57
C ARG A 271 -6.74 13.67 20.32
N LEU A 272 -7.94 13.56 19.77
CA LEU A 272 -8.36 14.31 18.57
C LEU A 272 -8.24 15.83 18.74
N ASP A 273 -8.51 16.34 19.94
CA ASP A 273 -8.48 17.78 20.20
C ASP A 273 -7.04 18.35 20.29
N GLU A 274 -6.05 17.48 20.48
CA GLU A 274 -4.64 17.84 20.50
C GLU A 274 -4.02 17.87 19.08
N ASP A 275 -4.63 17.18 18.12
CA ASP A 275 -4.08 17.04 16.78
C ASP A 275 -4.26 18.32 15.94
N PRO A 276 -3.19 18.90 15.40
CA PRO A 276 -3.24 20.16 14.66
C PRO A 276 -4.04 20.05 13.37
N GLU A 277 -4.02 18.90 12.68
CA GLU A 277 -4.76 18.70 11.45
C GLU A 277 -6.27 18.54 11.73
N VAL A 278 -6.65 17.85 12.79
CA VAL A 278 -8.06 17.77 13.23
C VAL A 278 -8.58 19.16 13.55
N ARG A 279 -7.83 19.97 14.32
CA ARG A 279 -8.21 21.36 14.62
C ARG A 279 -8.39 22.18 13.35
N ARG A 280 -7.43 22.11 12.43
CA ARG A 280 -7.49 22.80 11.13
C ARG A 280 -8.72 22.41 10.32
N LEU A 281 -9.05 21.12 10.27
CA LEU A 281 -10.22 20.61 9.52
C LEU A 281 -11.54 20.99 10.19
N ARG A 282 -11.61 21.01 11.52
CA ARG A 282 -12.79 21.52 12.26
C ARG A 282 -13.02 23.02 12.02
N ASP A 283 -11.93 23.79 11.99
CA ASP A 283 -12.00 25.23 11.67
C ASP A 283 -12.48 25.46 10.24
N LEU A 284 -12.01 24.65 9.29
CA LEU A 284 -12.49 24.67 7.93
C LEU A 284 -13.99 24.35 7.86
N ALA A 285 -14.43 23.29 8.53
CA ALA A 285 -15.83 22.88 8.56
C ALA A 285 -16.74 23.96 9.19
N ARG A 286 -16.28 24.64 10.25
CA ARG A 286 -17.01 25.77 10.86
C ARG A 286 -17.14 26.96 9.89
N ARG A 287 -16.04 27.38 9.26
CA ARG A 287 -16.07 28.46 8.25
C ARG A 287 -16.93 28.12 7.04
N ALA A 288 -16.99 26.84 6.69
CA ALA A 288 -17.80 26.35 5.57
C ALA A 288 -19.29 26.10 5.95
N GLY A 289 -19.68 26.27 7.22
CA GLY A 289 -21.06 26.06 7.69
C GLY A 289 -21.50 24.59 7.66
N VAL A 290 -20.55 23.62 7.79
CA VAL A 290 -20.84 22.18 7.73
C VAL A 290 -20.35 21.41 8.95
N ALA A 291 -19.98 22.11 10.04
CA ALA A 291 -19.35 21.50 11.21
C ALA A 291 -20.21 20.43 11.90
N ASP A 292 -21.52 20.58 11.88
CA ASP A 292 -22.51 19.65 12.42
C ASP A 292 -22.59 18.32 11.64
N ARG A 293 -22.10 18.31 10.40
CA ARG A 293 -22.12 17.17 9.48
C ARG A 293 -20.75 16.50 9.26
N VAL A 294 -19.67 17.02 9.87
CA VAL A 294 -18.32 16.46 9.81
C VAL A 294 -17.98 15.78 11.13
N HIS A 295 -17.67 14.49 11.06
CA HIS A 295 -17.41 13.66 12.23
C HIS A 295 -16.04 13.00 12.14
N PHE A 296 -15.26 13.06 13.22
CA PHE A 296 -13.96 12.41 13.35
C PHE A 296 -14.09 11.22 14.32
N THR A 297 -13.57 10.07 13.92
CA THR A 297 -13.55 8.87 14.79
C THR A 297 -12.25 8.73 15.56
N GLY A 298 -11.15 9.29 15.06
CA GLY A 298 -9.80 8.90 15.42
C GLY A 298 -9.40 7.58 14.77
N GLY A 299 -8.26 7.06 15.17
CA GLY A 299 -7.79 5.74 14.77
C GLY A 299 -8.76 4.65 15.22
N VAL A 300 -9.00 3.67 14.34
CA VAL A 300 -9.85 2.50 14.61
C VAL A 300 -9.09 1.22 14.29
N ALA A 301 -9.38 0.15 15.01
CA ALA A 301 -8.80 -1.15 14.74
C ALA A 301 -9.24 -1.69 13.37
N SER A 302 -8.36 -2.39 12.66
CA SER A 302 -8.60 -2.88 11.29
C SER A 302 -9.90 -3.69 11.15
N HIS A 303 -10.24 -4.51 12.14
CA HIS A 303 -11.49 -5.32 12.14
C HIS A 303 -12.77 -4.48 12.21
N GLN A 304 -12.70 -3.21 12.62
CA GLN A 304 -13.84 -2.29 12.69
C GLN A 304 -14.10 -1.56 11.37
N VAL A 305 -13.07 -1.44 10.52
CA VAL A 305 -13.14 -0.72 9.23
C VAL A 305 -14.24 -1.25 8.31
N PRO A 306 -14.43 -2.57 8.13
CA PRO A 306 -15.48 -3.10 7.26
C PRO A 306 -16.89 -2.63 7.63
N ALA A 307 -17.19 -2.52 8.94
CA ALA A 307 -18.51 -2.05 9.38
C ALA A 307 -18.74 -0.57 9.04
N LEU A 308 -17.68 0.26 9.12
CA LEU A 308 -17.73 1.68 8.73
C LEU A 308 -17.93 1.83 7.21
N LEU A 309 -17.19 1.06 6.41
CA LEU A 309 -17.34 1.02 4.97
C LEU A 309 -18.76 0.59 4.57
N ARG A 310 -19.28 -0.51 5.12
CA ARG A 310 -20.66 -0.98 4.85
C ARG A 310 -21.71 0.04 5.26
N GLY A 311 -21.45 0.86 6.28
CA GLY A 311 -22.34 1.93 6.74
C GLY A 311 -22.33 3.19 5.89
N SER A 312 -21.42 3.30 4.90
CA SER A 312 -21.30 4.47 4.01
C SER A 312 -22.01 4.26 2.67
N ASP A 313 -22.37 5.35 1.99
CA ASP A 313 -22.94 5.34 0.64
C ASP A 313 -21.87 5.45 -0.43
N VAL A 314 -20.85 6.29 -0.18
CA VAL A 314 -19.71 6.53 -1.07
C VAL A 314 -18.46 6.70 -0.22
N VAL A 315 -17.34 6.13 -0.69
CA VAL A 315 -16.03 6.31 -0.05
C VAL A 315 -15.21 7.31 -0.84
N LEU A 316 -14.61 8.28 -0.15
CA LEU A 316 -13.81 9.36 -0.72
C LEU A 316 -12.33 9.10 -0.56
N CYS A 317 -11.59 9.24 -1.65
CA CYS A 317 -10.13 9.13 -1.68
C CYS A 317 -9.51 10.33 -2.43
N PRO A 318 -9.69 11.59 -1.93
CA PRO A 318 -9.29 12.81 -2.63
C PRO A 318 -7.82 13.19 -2.42
N ALA A 319 -6.94 12.22 -2.42
CA ALA A 319 -5.51 12.44 -2.19
C ALA A 319 -4.87 13.28 -3.30
N ASP A 320 -3.88 14.11 -2.94
CA ASP A 320 -3.03 14.82 -3.89
C ASP A 320 -2.13 13.85 -4.66
N TYR A 321 -1.74 12.78 -4.00
CA TYR A 321 -1.00 11.65 -4.54
C TYR A 321 -1.22 10.40 -3.68
N GLU A 322 -1.36 9.26 -4.33
CA GLU A 322 -1.53 7.95 -3.71
C GLU A 322 -0.67 6.91 -4.44
N PRO A 323 0.37 6.36 -3.81
CA PRO A 323 1.24 5.38 -4.45
C PRO A 323 0.48 4.18 -5.01
N PHE A 324 -0.47 3.67 -4.25
CA PHE A 324 -1.20 2.47 -4.65
C PHE A 324 -2.73 2.59 -4.50
N GLY A 325 -3.24 2.98 -3.30
CA GLY A 325 -4.68 3.09 -3.06
C GLY A 325 -5.32 1.82 -2.50
N ILE A 326 -4.91 1.39 -1.31
CA ILE A 326 -5.53 0.25 -0.60
C ILE A 326 -6.99 0.58 -0.23
N VAL A 327 -7.27 1.80 0.24
CA VAL A 327 -8.61 2.21 0.68
C VAL A 327 -9.68 2.07 -0.41
N PRO A 328 -9.47 2.46 -1.69
CA PRO A 328 -10.38 2.11 -2.77
C PRO A 328 -10.67 0.62 -2.89
N LEU A 329 -9.67 -0.25 -2.69
CA LEU A 329 -9.86 -1.69 -2.76
C LEU A 329 -10.70 -2.21 -1.59
N GLU A 330 -10.45 -1.75 -0.37
CA GLU A 330 -11.24 -2.08 0.83
C GLU A 330 -12.70 -1.65 0.68
N ALA A 331 -12.93 -0.44 0.15
CA ALA A 331 -14.26 0.08 -0.14
C ALA A 331 -15.00 -0.78 -1.19
N MET A 332 -14.36 -1.04 -2.32
CA MET A 332 -14.89 -1.89 -3.37
C MET A 332 -15.09 -3.34 -2.90
N ALA A 333 -14.19 -3.85 -2.06
CA ALA A 333 -14.35 -5.17 -1.43
C ALA A 333 -15.62 -5.23 -0.58
N CYS A 334 -15.98 -4.15 0.11
CA CYS A 334 -17.23 -4.00 0.85
C CYS A 334 -18.43 -3.61 -0.03
N GLY A 335 -18.29 -3.62 -1.36
CA GLY A 335 -19.36 -3.27 -2.30
C GLY A 335 -19.73 -1.79 -2.28
N ARG A 336 -18.80 -0.90 -1.91
CA ARG A 336 -19.02 0.56 -1.90
C ARG A 336 -18.36 1.22 -3.11
N PRO A 337 -19.07 2.12 -3.81
CA PRO A 337 -18.47 2.91 -4.88
C PRO A 337 -17.47 3.91 -4.28
N VAL A 338 -16.46 4.24 -5.08
CA VAL A 338 -15.38 5.15 -4.69
C VAL A 338 -15.42 6.40 -5.56
N VAL A 339 -15.18 7.57 -4.95
CA VAL A 339 -14.80 8.77 -5.68
C VAL A 339 -13.38 9.14 -5.27
N ALA A 340 -12.44 9.08 -6.21
CA ALA A 340 -11.01 9.26 -5.95
C ALA A 340 -10.41 10.33 -6.87
N SER A 341 -9.33 10.96 -6.43
CA SER A 341 -8.51 11.79 -7.32
C SER A 341 -7.86 10.92 -8.41
N ALA A 342 -7.77 11.46 -9.64
CA ALA A 342 -7.09 10.82 -10.77
C ALA A 342 -5.56 10.92 -10.63
N VAL A 343 -4.99 10.22 -9.64
CA VAL A 343 -3.55 10.27 -9.32
C VAL A 343 -3.01 8.89 -8.95
N GLY A 344 -1.77 8.62 -9.32
CA GLY A 344 -1.02 7.42 -8.90
C GLY A 344 -1.79 6.13 -9.06
N GLY A 345 -1.76 5.27 -8.06
CA GLY A 345 -2.44 3.97 -8.06
C GLY A 345 -3.97 4.03 -8.15
N HIS A 346 -4.61 5.19 -7.90
CA HIS A 346 -6.05 5.32 -8.12
C HIS A 346 -6.44 5.09 -9.59
N LEU A 347 -5.56 5.47 -10.53
CA LEU A 347 -5.77 5.26 -11.98
C LEU A 347 -5.86 3.78 -12.36
N ASP A 348 -5.21 2.92 -11.58
CA ASP A 348 -5.27 1.47 -11.79
C ASP A 348 -6.35 0.79 -10.95
N THR A 349 -6.59 1.25 -9.72
CA THR A 349 -7.54 0.62 -8.80
C THR A 349 -8.98 0.92 -9.16
N VAL A 350 -9.31 2.18 -9.51
CA VAL A 350 -10.67 2.63 -9.84
C VAL A 350 -10.89 2.60 -11.35
N ALA A 351 -11.81 1.76 -11.80
CA ALA A 351 -12.25 1.74 -13.20
C ALA A 351 -13.42 2.71 -13.37
N ASP A 352 -13.14 3.93 -13.82
CA ASP A 352 -14.14 4.95 -14.12
C ASP A 352 -14.84 4.66 -15.47
N PRO A 353 -16.16 4.69 -15.56
CA PRO A 353 -17.14 4.92 -14.49
C PRO A 353 -17.66 3.64 -13.81
N ALA A 354 -17.10 2.48 -14.11
CA ALA A 354 -17.69 1.19 -13.77
C ALA A 354 -17.65 0.86 -12.26
N THR A 355 -16.57 1.22 -11.55
CA THR A 355 -16.38 0.87 -10.13
C THR A 355 -16.31 2.08 -9.21
N GLY A 356 -16.30 3.27 -9.76
CA GLY A 356 -16.19 4.55 -9.07
C GLY A 356 -16.10 5.71 -10.04
N ARG A 357 -15.65 6.86 -9.53
CA ARG A 357 -15.37 8.06 -10.32
C ARG A 357 -13.95 8.56 -10.02
N LEU A 358 -13.26 8.98 -11.06
CA LEU A 358 -11.99 9.69 -10.96
C LEU A 358 -12.23 11.18 -11.22
N VAL A 359 -11.73 12.03 -10.33
CA VAL A 359 -11.87 13.49 -10.40
C VAL A 359 -10.50 14.15 -10.35
N PRO A 360 -10.32 15.38 -10.85
CA PRO A 360 -9.08 16.12 -10.69
C PRO A 360 -8.70 16.24 -9.20
N PRO A 361 -7.41 16.14 -8.85
CA PRO A 361 -6.96 16.38 -7.48
C PRO A 361 -7.22 17.84 -7.07
N ARG A 362 -7.46 18.07 -5.77
CA ARG A 362 -7.71 19.40 -5.18
C ARG A 362 -8.94 20.14 -5.76
N ASP A 363 -9.87 19.41 -6.35
CA ASP A 363 -11.10 19.97 -6.91
C ASP A 363 -12.35 19.52 -6.10
N PRO A 364 -12.77 20.30 -5.08
CA PRO A 364 -13.94 19.97 -4.27
C PRO A 364 -15.25 20.04 -5.05
N GLU A 365 -15.31 20.82 -6.13
CA GLU A 365 -16.51 20.92 -6.96
C GLU A 365 -16.69 19.67 -7.83
N ALA A 366 -15.63 19.20 -8.49
CA ALA A 366 -15.66 17.95 -9.22
C ALA A 366 -15.98 16.78 -8.30
N LEU A 367 -15.38 16.74 -7.08
CA LEU A 367 -15.68 15.74 -6.07
C LEU A 367 -17.17 15.77 -5.70
N ALA A 368 -17.71 16.94 -5.39
CA ALA A 368 -19.13 17.09 -5.03
C ALA A 368 -20.07 16.67 -6.16
N ARG A 369 -19.78 17.07 -7.42
CA ARG A 369 -20.59 16.65 -8.60
C ARG A 369 -20.60 15.13 -8.78
N ALA A 370 -19.43 14.48 -8.69
CA ALA A 370 -19.33 13.03 -8.82
C ALA A 370 -20.08 12.28 -7.70
N VAL A 371 -20.01 12.77 -6.47
CA VAL A 371 -20.77 12.24 -5.34
C VAL A 371 -22.27 12.45 -5.55
N ALA A 372 -22.71 13.66 -5.87
CA ALA A 372 -24.14 13.97 -6.09
C ALA A 372 -24.74 13.08 -7.17
N ASP A 373 -24.01 12.83 -8.27
CA ASP A 373 -24.42 11.93 -9.35
C ASP A 373 -24.66 10.50 -8.85
N LEU A 374 -23.77 9.96 -8.01
CA LEU A 374 -23.94 8.64 -7.41
C LEU A 374 -25.09 8.60 -6.39
N LEU A 375 -25.27 9.65 -5.59
CA LEU A 375 -26.34 9.71 -4.59
C LEU A 375 -27.73 9.86 -5.23
N ALA A 376 -27.84 10.58 -6.34
CA ALA A 376 -29.09 10.76 -7.06
C ALA A 376 -29.57 9.49 -7.77
N ARG A 377 -28.70 8.50 -8.04
CA ARG A 377 -29.00 7.30 -8.81
C ARG A 377 -28.68 6.03 -7.96
N PRO A 378 -29.58 5.59 -7.06
CA PRO A 378 -29.35 4.47 -6.14
C PRO A 378 -28.97 3.16 -6.85
N GLU A 379 -29.65 2.84 -7.96
CA GLU A 379 -29.37 1.63 -8.74
C GLU A 379 -27.98 1.66 -9.37
N ALA A 380 -27.58 2.77 -9.98
CA ALA A 380 -26.26 2.94 -10.55
C ALA A 380 -25.17 2.89 -9.47
N ARG A 381 -25.43 3.48 -8.29
CA ARG A 381 -24.55 3.41 -7.13
C ARG A 381 -24.35 1.97 -6.66
N GLN A 382 -25.43 1.20 -6.57
CA GLN A 382 -25.38 -0.22 -6.19
C GLN A 382 -24.65 -1.06 -7.25
N ALA A 383 -24.95 -0.84 -8.54
CA ALA A 383 -24.27 -1.53 -9.64
C ALA A 383 -22.76 -1.26 -9.66
N CYS A 384 -22.37 0.00 -9.42
CA CYS A 384 -20.98 0.43 -9.29
C CYS A 384 -20.27 -0.29 -8.14
N GLY A 385 -20.87 -0.36 -6.95
CA GLY A 385 -20.32 -1.09 -5.81
C GLY A 385 -20.17 -2.60 -6.09
N ALA A 386 -21.17 -3.21 -6.72
CA ALA A 386 -21.13 -4.63 -7.12
C ALA A 386 -20.02 -4.90 -8.16
N ALA A 387 -19.84 -4.01 -9.13
CA ALA A 387 -18.75 -4.09 -10.11
C ALA A 387 -17.38 -3.95 -9.44
N GLY A 388 -17.26 -3.03 -8.46
CA GLY A 388 -16.07 -2.87 -7.63
C GLY A 388 -15.70 -4.18 -6.91
N ARG A 389 -16.67 -4.83 -6.26
CA ARG A 389 -16.44 -6.13 -5.59
C ARG A 389 -15.95 -7.19 -6.57
N ARG A 390 -16.60 -7.33 -7.74
CA ARG A 390 -16.16 -8.29 -8.77
C ARG A 390 -14.74 -8.02 -9.24
N ARG A 391 -14.37 -6.74 -9.45
CA ARG A 391 -13.02 -6.35 -9.83
C ARG A 391 -12.00 -6.74 -8.79
N VAL A 392 -12.29 -6.47 -7.50
CA VAL A 392 -11.41 -6.81 -6.38
C VAL A 392 -11.17 -8.31 -6.30
N LEU A 393 -12.23 -9.11 -6.33
CA LEU A 393 -12.13 -10.58 -6.26
C LEU A 393 -11.29 -11.17 -7.40
N ARG A 394 -11.36 -10.57 -8.59
CA ARG A 394 -10.60 -11.07 -9.76
C ARG A 394 -9.13 -10.67 -9.76
N ARG A 395 -8.76 -9.51 -9.18
CA ARG A 395 -7.43 -8.92 -9.42
C ARG A 395 -6.63 -8.61 -8.17
N TYR A 396 -7.28 -8.43 -7.01
CA TYR A 396 -6.64 -7.82 -5.84
C TYR A 396 -6.75 -8.68 -4.58
N GLY A 397 -7.24 -9.92 -4.66
CA GLY A 397 -7.14 -10.87 -3.56
C GLY A 397 -5.69 -11.31 -3.35
N TRP A 398 -5.28 -11.52 -2.11
CA TRP A 398 -3.89 -11.85 -1.77
C TRP A 398 -3.39 -13.12 -2.46
N ASN A 399 -4.25 -14.13 -2.68
CA ASN A 399 -3.86 -15.34 -3.44
C ASN A 399 -3.42 -15.01 -4.87
N ARG A 400 -4.09 -14.05 -5.53
CA ARG A 400 -3.71 -13.60 -6.87
C ARG A 400 -2.41 -12.79 -6.84
N VAL A 401 -2.28 -11.88 -5.88
CA VAL A 401 -1.06 -11.07 -5.69
C VAL A 401 0.15 -11.96 -5.41
N ALA A 402 -0.01 -12.98 -4.55
CA ALA A 402 1.05 -13.94 -4.27
C ALA A 402 1.44 -14.75 -5.53
N ALA A 403 0.46 -15.19 -6.32
CA ALA A 403 0.72 -15.90 -7.58
C ALA A 403 1.48 -15.03 -8.60
N GLU A 404 1.11 -13.75 -8.74
CA GLU A 404 1.82 -12.81 -9.63
C GLU A 404 3.23 -12.48 -9.10
N THR A 405 3.41 -12.41 -7.78
CA THR A 405 4.72 -12.22 -7.15
C THR A 405 5.61 -13.44 -7.35
N GLU A 406 5.08 -14.64 -7.14
CA GLU A 406 5.78 -15.91 -7.39
C GLU A 406 6.21 -16.03 -8.84
N ALA A 407 5.34 -15.68 -9.79
CA ALA A 407 5.71 -15.66 -11.22
C ALA A 407 6.89 -14.70 -11.50
N ALA A 408 6.95 -13.56 -10.81
CA ALA A 408 8.10 -12.66 -10.91
C ALA A 408 9.38 -13.27 -10.30
N TYR A 409 9.27 -14.06 -9.22
CA TYR A 409 10.41 -14.80 -8.65
C TYR A 409 10.94 -15.85 -9.63
N CYS A 410 10.04 -16.68 -10.19
CA CYS A 410 10.41 -17.71 -11.16
C CYS A 410 11.12 -17.15 -12.38
N ALA A 411 10.59 -16.07 -12.95
CA ALA A 411 11.20 -15.41 -14.10
C ALA A 411 12.64 -14.92 -13.82
N VAL A 412 12.92 -14.46 -12.60
CA VAL A 412 14.29 -14.08 -12.19
C VAL A 412 15.18 -15.31 -12.04
N LEU A 413 14.69 -16.36 -11.38
CA LEU A 413 15.43 -17.61 -11.19
C LEU A 413 15.78 -18.29 -12.52
N GLU A 414 14.82 -18.39 -13.44
CA GLU A 414 15.04 -18.93 -14.79
C GLU A 414 16.09 -18.14 -15.58
N THR A 415 16.01 -16.80 -15.54
CA THR A 415 16.99 -15.95 -16.23
C THR A 415 18.40 -16.16 -15.68
N ARG A 416 18.57 -16.29 -14.36
CA ARG A 416 19.88 -16.52 -13.73
C ARG A 416 20.43 -17.91 -14.04
N HIS A 417 19.59 -18.96 -14.03
CA HIS A 417 20.01 -20.31 -14.43
C HIS A 417 20.48 -20.34 -15.88
N ALA A 418 19.75 -19.73 -16.81
CA ALA A 418 20.15 -19.70 -18.23
C ALA A 418 21.50 -19.00 -18.46
N VAL A 419 21.82 -17.96 -17.66
CA VAL A 419 23.15 -17.29 -17.74
C VAL A 419 24.27 -18.18 -17.19
N THR A 420 23.99 -18.98 -16.16
CA THR A 420 24.99 -19.85 -15.52
C THR A 420 25.33 -21.06 -16.40
N GLU A 421 24.39 -21.56 -17.23
CA GLU A 421 24.62 -22.69 -18.15
C GLU A 421 25.41 -22.30 -19.43
N VAL A 422 25.53 -20.99 -19.72
CA VAL A 422 26.22 -20.47 -20.92
C VAL A 422 27.69 -20.10 -20.64
N VAL A 423 28.09 -20.04 -19.37
CA VAL A 423 29.45 -19.72 -18.93
C VAL A 423 30.19 -20.97 -18.51
#